data_41af004b881da8fc90dde1158b882082
#
_entry.id   41af004b881da8fc90dde1158b882082
#
_cell.length_a   1.000
_cell.length_b   1.000
_cell.length_c   1.000
_cell.angle_alpha   90.00
_cell.angle_beta   90.00
_cell.angle_gamma   90.00
#
_symmetry.space_group_name_H-M   'P 1'
#
loop_
_entity.id
_entity.type
_entity.pdbx_description
1 polymer ?
#
loop_
_entity_poly.entity_id
_entity_poly.type
_entity_poly.pdbx_seq_one_letter_code
_entity_poly.pdbx_strand_id
1 'polypeptide(L)'
;MSDKTYKILFIHPDLGIGGAERLVIDYALGLKECGNDVKIATSHYDEKHCFEETKDLDIEVYGDFLPRSFLNKFMIVFSILRQLWLVLSLFLKKDLNNYDFIIVDQLSIGLPFLQYFSRGKIIFYCHFPDLLLSNK
;
A
#
# COMPACT_ATOMS: atom_id res chain seq x y z
N MET A 1 25.48 -14.49 5.19
CA MET A 1 24.51 -13.39 5.11
C MET A 1 24.80 -12.57 3.88
N SER A 2 23.81 -12.37 3.06
CA SER A 2 23.96 -11.53 1.86
C SER A 2 23.85 -10.06 2.29
N ASP A 3 24.90 -9.26 2.05
CA ASP A 3 24.89 -7.81 2.28
C ASP A 3 24.03 -7.04 1.25
N LYS A 4 23.08 -7.73 0.64
CA LYS A 4 22.25 -7.17 -0.41
C LYS A 4 21.10 -6.40 0.19
N THR A 5 21.09 -5.08 0.00
CA THR A 5 19.98 -4.20 0.32
C THR A 5 18.94 -4.24 -0.79
N TYR A 6 17.69 -4.50 -0.45
CA TYR A 6 16.57 -4.48 -1.37
C TYR A 6 15.75 -3.19 -1.22
N LYS A 7 15.20 -2.71 -2.33
CA LYS A 7 14.22 -1.64 -2.35
C LYS A 7 12.81 -2.23 -2.36
N ILE A 8 12.04 -1.92 -1.32
CA ILE A 8 10.74 -2.52 -1.06
C ILE A 8 9.68 -1.43 -0.98
N LEU A 9 8.61 -1.58 -1.74
CA LEU A 9 7.45 -0.70 -1.72
C LEU A 9 6.24 -1.45 -1.15
N PHE A 10 5.64 -0.88 -0.11
CA PHE A 10 4.31 -1.30 0.35
C PHE A 10 3.24 -0.40 -0.27
N ILE A 11 2.17 -1.00 -0.76
CA ILE A 11 0.98 -0.28 -1.22
C ILE A 11 -0.19 -0.66 -0.32
N HIS A 12 -0.70 0.32 0.42
CA HIS A 12 -1.77 0.16 1.38
C HIS A 12 -2.81 1.27 1.22
N PRO A 13 -4.14 0.97 1.26
CA PRO A 13 -5.16 1.96 0.94
C PRO A 13 -5.23 3.14 1.92
N ASP A 14 -5.16 2.88 3.21
CA ASP A 14 -5.36 3.91 4.25
C ASP A 14 -4.57 3.54 5.51
N LEU A 15 -3.59 4.37 5.89
CA LEU A 15 -2.79 4.18 7.09
C LEU A 15 -3.45 4.81 8.33
N GLY A 16 -4.55 4.22 8.77
CA GLY A 16 -5.19 4.57 10.03
C GLY A 16 -4.71 3.74 11.23
N ILE A 17 -5.61 3.50 12.16
CA ILE A 17 -5.40 2.66 13.35
C ILE A 17 -6.26 1.41 13.24
N GLY A 18 -5.67 0.31 12.81
CA GLY A 18 -6.33 -0.97 12.64
C GLY A 18 -5.34 -2.13 12.61
N GLY A 19 -5.85 -3.36 12.57
CA GLY A 19 -5.01 -4.55 12.57
C GLY A 19 -4.20 -4.74 11.30
N ALA A 20 -4.78 -4.40 10.15
CA ALA A 20 -4.10 -4.46 8.86
C ALA A 20 -2.98 -3.42 8.77
N GLU A 21 -3.25 -2.19 9.21
CA GLU A 21 -2.30 -1.10 9.26
C GLU A 21 -1.14 -1.43 10.20
N ARG A 22 -1.44 -1.99 11.37
CA ARG A 22 -0.42 -2.45 12.32
C ARG A 22 0.50 -3.48 11.72
N LEU A 23 -0.07 -4.47 11.00
CA LEU A 23 0.71 -5.50 10.32
C LEU A 23 1.67 -4.90 9.29
N VAL A 24 1.19 -4.00 8.43
CA VAL A 24 2.01 -3.33 7.41
C VAL A 24 3.15 -2.55 8.04
N ILE A 25 2.88 -1.80 9.10
CA ILE A 25 3.88 -1.00 9.81
C ILE A 25 4.93 -1.90 10.45
N ASP A 26 4.53 -2.96 11.14
CA ASP A 26 5.47 -3.89 11.77
C ASP A 26 6.34 -4.61 10.75
N TYR A 27 5.79 -5.02 9.59
CA TYR A 27 6.57 -5.60 8.51
C TYR A 27 7.55 -4.60 7.90
N ALA A 28 7.09 -3.38 7.65
CA ALA A 28 7.94 -2.33 7.07
C ALA A 28 9.12 -2.00 7.99
N LEU A 29 8.88 -1.85 9.28
CA LEU A 29 9.93 -1.62 10.27
C LEU A 29 10.90 -2.78 10.37
N GLY A 30 10.40 -4.01 10.45
CA GLY A 30 11.24 -5.20 10.50
C GLY A 30 12.15 -5.34 9.28
N LEU A 31 11.62 -5.09 8.08
CA LEU A 31 12.41 -5.12 6.85
C LEU A 31 13.45 -3.98 6.81
N LYS A 32 13.11 -2.81 7.31
CA LYS A 32 14.03 -1.67 7.43
C LYS A 32 15.15 -1.99 8.43
N GLU A 33 14.86 -2.57 9.56
CA GLU A 33 15.85 -3.02 10.56
C GLU A 33 16.80 -4.07 9.99
N CYS A 34 16.32 -4.89 9.05
CA CYS A 34 17.16 -5.84 8.30
C CYS A 34 18.07 -5.19 7.25
N GLY A 35 18.11 -3.87 7.16
CA GLY A 35 18.99 -3.12 6.25
C GLY A 35 18.41 -2.87 4.87
N ASN A 36 17.09 -3.02 4.69
CA ASN A 36 16.43 -2.73 3.40
C ASN A 36 15.94 -1.28 3.33
N ASP A 37 15.80 -0.77 2.10
CA ASP A 37 15.20 0.51 1.81
C ASP A 37 13.68 0.31 1.62
N VAL A 38 12.89 0.79 2.57
CA VAL A 38 11.44 0.53 2.62
C VAL A 38 10.66 1.82 2.51
N LYS A 39 9.69 1.85 1.60
CA LYS A 39 8.75 2.95 1.40
C LYS A 39 7.31 2.43 1.44
N ILE A 40 6.39 3.25 1.96
CA ILE A 40 4.96 2.97 1.96
C ILE A 40 4.26 4.01 1.09
N ALA A 41 3.51 3.55 0.09
CA ALA A 41 2.60 4.37 -0.70
C ALA A 41 1.16 4.11 -0.25
N THR A 42 0.46 5.16 0.10
CA THR A 42 -0.92 5.09 0.61
C THR A 42 -1.80 6.16 -0.03
N SER A 43 -3.11 5.94 -0.05
CA SER A 43 -4.08 6.94 -0.52
C SER A 43 -4.45 7.95 0.55
N HIS A 44 -4.27 7.62 1.81
CA HIS A 44 -4.56 8.52 2.94
C HIS A 44 -3.65 8.23 4.12
N TYR A 45 -3.16 9.30 4.73
CA TYR A 45 -2.37 9.25 5.96
C TYR A 45 -2.60 10.51 6.77
N ASP A 46 -3.04 10.35 8.02
CA ASP A 46 -3.22 11.43 8.98
C ASP A 46 -2.24 11.25 10.14
N GLU A 47 -1.28 12.16 10.27
CA GLU A 47 -0.25 12.13 11.32
C GLU A 47 -0.83 12.21 12.75
N LYS A 48 -2.06 12.69 12.88
CA LYS A 48 -2.77 12.78 14.16
C LYS A 48 -3.57 11.53 14.49
N HIS A 49 -3.80 10.67 13.51
CA HIS A 49 -4.60 9.46 13.65
C HIS A 49 -3.88 8.28 13.00
N CYS A 50 -2.72 7.93 13.56
CA CYS A 50 -1.85 6.85 13.09
C CYS A 50 -1.06 6.26 14.26
N PHE A 51 -0.37 5.16 14.00
CA PHE A 51 0.60 4.62 14.97
C PHE A 51 1.85 5.51 15.02
N GLU A 52 2.43 5.70 16.20
CA GLU A 52 3.61 6.55 16.38
C GLU A 52 4.81 6.10 15.57
N GLU A 53 4.97 4.78 15.38
CA GLU A 53 6.05 4.15 14.65
C GLU A 53 6.06 4.53 13.15
N THR A 54 4.96 5.07 12.62
CA THR A 54 4.91 5.58 11.23
C THR A 54 5.88 6.73 10.98
N LYS A 55 6.29 7.46 12.02
CA LYS A 55 7.27 8.54 11.92
C LYS A 55 8.65 8.08 11.50
N ASP A 56 8.96 6.80 11.75
CA ASP A 56 10.24 6.19 11.38
C ASP A 56 10.23 5.59 9.97
N LEU A 57 9.12 5.71 9.26
CA LEU A 57 8.91 5.18 7.92
C LEU A 57 8.79 6.29 6.88
N ASP A 58 9.24 5.99 5.65
CA ASP A 58 9.05 6.85 4.49
C ASP A 58 7.67 6.58 3.89
N ILE A 59 6.75 7.52 4.07
CA ILE A 59 5.35 7.40 3.64
C ILE A 59 5.06 8.46 2.58
N GLU A 60 4.57 8.02 1.41
CA GLU A 60 4.07 8.89 0.35
C GLU A 60 2.56 8.73 0.19
N VAL A 61 1.86 9.85 0.09
CA VAL A 61 0.39 9.90 -0.04
C VAL A 61 0.00 10.28 -1.46
N TYR A 62 -0.91 9.50 -2.05
CA TYR A 62 -1.43 9.72 -3.39
C TYR A 62 -2.97 9.64 -3.39
N GLY A 63 -3.62 10.69 -3.88
CA GLY A 63 -5.07 10.67 -4.07
C GLY A 63 -5.90 11.02 -2.85
N ASP A 64 -5.32 11.72 -1.88
CA ASP A 64 -6.04 12.16 -0.67
C ASP A 64 -7.15 13.18 -0.97
N PHE A 65 -7.13 13.81 -2.16
CA PHE A 65 -8.18 14.71 -2.63
C PHE A 65 -9.49 13.97 -3.00
N LEU A 66 -9.43 12.66 -3.24
CA LEU A 66 -10.63 11.87 -3.51
C LEU A 66 -11.37 11.56 -2.21
N PRO A 67 -12.68 11.82 -2.13
CA PRO A 67 -13.45 11.55 -0.93
C PRO A 67 -13.47 10.06 -0.59
N ARG A 68 -13.49 9.73 0.69
CA ARG A 68 -13.58 8.34 1.15
C ARG A 68 -14.95 7.72 0.84
N SER A 69 -15.99 8.54 0.86
CA SER A 69 -17.34 8.13 0.50
C SER A 69 -18.14 9.34 0.02
N PHE A 70 -19.05 9.11 -0.89
CA PHE A 70 -20.03 10.09 -1.29
C PHE A 70 -21.41 9.60 -0.84
N LEU A 71 -22.11 10.38 -0.01
CA LEU A 71 -23.41 10.04 0.57
C LEU A 71 -23.46 8.68 1.28
N ASN A 72 -22.36 8.24 1.89
CA ASN A 72 -22.22 6.95 2.60
C ASN A 72 -22.59 5.70 1.77
N LYS A 73 -22.71 5.80 0.46
CA LYS A 73 -23.21 4.71 -0.41
C LYS A 73 -22.18 4.13 -1.36
N PHE A 74 -21.09 4.82 -1.66
CA PHE A 74 -20.14 4.40 -2.70
C PHE A 74 -18.73 4.18 -2.17
N MET A 75 -18.58 3.69 -0.93
CA MET A 75 -17.28 3.49 -0.31
C MET A 75 -16.36 2.57 -1.14
N ILE A 76 -16.91 1.46 -1.67
CA ILE A 76 -16.15 0.50 -2.45
C ILE A 76 -15.67 1.13 -3.76
N VAL A 77 -16.54 1.86 -4.46
CA VAL A 77 -16.19 2.53 -5.72
C VAL A 77 -15.07 3.55 -5.51
N PHE A 78 -15.18 4.38 -4.47
CA PHE A 78 -14.14 5.35 -4.13
C PHE A 78 -12.83 4.70 -3.68
N SER A 79 -12.90 3.59 -2.96
CA SER A 79 -11.70 2.81 -2.60
C SER A 79 -10.99 2.28 -3.83
N ILE A 80 -11.73 1.74 -4.80
CA ILE A 80 -11.17 1.27 -6.08
C ILE A 80 -10.55 2.43 -6.86
N LEU A 81 -11.23 3.58 -6.97
CA LEU A 81 -10.73 4.76 -7.67
C LEU A 81 -9.45 5.30 -7.02
N ARG A 82 -9.40 5.34 -5.70
CA ARG A 82 -8.21 5.78 -4.95
C ARG A 82 -7.03 4.83 -5.18
N GLN A 83 -7.27 3.53 -5.16
CA GLN A 83 -6.23 2.53 -5.43
C GLN A 83 -5.70 2.63 -6.87
N LEU A 84 -6.58 2.77 -7.85
CA LEU A 84 -6.19 2.97 -9.25
C LEU A 84 -5.40 4.26 -9.44
N TRP A 85 -5.81 5.33 -8.78
CA TRP A 85 -5.08 6.60 -8.80
C TRP A 85 -3.70 6.48 -8.16
N LEU A 86 -3.59 5.78 -7.06
CA LEU A 86 -2.31 5.49 -6.41
C LEU A 86 -1.36 4.77 -7.36
N VAL A 87 -1.82 3.68 -7.98
CA VAL A 87 -1.02 2.88 -8.91
C VAL A 87 -0.64 3.70 -10.15
N LEU A 88 -1.58 4.47 -10.70
CA LEU A 88 -1.31 5.36 -11.82
C LEU A 88 -0.28 6.44 -11.47
N SER A 89 -0.38 7.03 -10.29
CA SER A 89 0.56 8.06 -9.84
C SER A 89 1.98 7.50 -9.69
N LEU A 90 2.12 6.30 -9.14
CA LEU A 90 3.39 5.60 -9.05
C LEU A 90 3.98 5.29 -10.43
N PHE A 91 3.13 4.88 -11.37
CA PHE A 91 3.54 4.64 -12.76
C PHE A 91 4.03 5.92 -13.44
N LEU A 92 3.29 7.02 -13.32
CA LEU A 92 3.64 8.32 -13.92
C LEU A 92 4.94 8.90 -13.35
N LYS A 93 5.21 8.68 -12.09
CA LYS A 93 6.49 9.06 -11.45
C LYS A 93 7.66 8.17 -11.86
N LYS A 94 7.43 7.11 -12.63
CA LYS A 94 8.41 6.09 -13.02
C LYS A 94 9.10 5.40 -11.85
N ASP A 95 8.50 5.43 -10.67
CA ASP A 95 9.08 4.86 -9.45
C ASP A 95 8.94 3.34 -9.38
N LEU A 96 7.95 2.74 -10.06
CA LEU A 96 7.66 1.30 -9.97
C LEU A 96 8.83 0.40 -10.37
N ASN A 97 9.68 0.85 -11.28
CA ASN A 97 10.84 0.08 -11.73
C ASN A 97 12.06 0.16 -10.79
N ASN A 98 12.00 1.03 -9.79
CA ASN A 98 13.08 1.22 -8.83
C ASN A 98 13.02 0.24 -7.66
N TYR A 99 11.95 -0.54 -7.55
CA TYR A 99 11.74 -1.47 -6.45
C TYR A 99 12.02 -2.91 -6.85
N ASP A 100 12.69 -3.64 -5.96
CA ASP A 100 12.91 -5.08 -6.10
C ASP A 100 11.68 -5.89 -5.74
N PHE A 101 10.92 -5.42 -4.74
CA PHE A 101 9.68 -6.03 -4.27
C PHE A 101 8.59 -4.96 -4.10
N ILE A 102 7.39 -5.31 -4.52
CA ILE A 102 6.18 -4.51 -4.29
C ILE A 102 5.19 -5.37 -3.53
N ILE A 103 4.87 -4.98 -2.31
CA ILE A 103 3.96 -5.69 -1.43
C ILE A 103 2.63 -4.93 -1.42
N VAL A 104 1.59 -5.55 -1.96
CA VAL A 104 0.24 -5.01 -2.03
C VAL A 104 -0.63 -5.72 -1.03
N ASP A 105 -1.38 -4.96 -0.26
CA ASP A 105 -2.28 -5.51 0.73
C ASP A 105 -3.71 -4.99 0.54
N GLN A 106 -4.69 -5.77 0.97
CA GLN A 106 -6.13 -5.55 0.94
C GLN A 106 -6.78 -5.52 -0.46
N LEU A 107 -6.33 -4.67 -1.38
CA LEU A 107 -7.01 -4.47 -2.66
C LEU A 107 -6.21 -5.05 -3.83
N SER A 108 -6.81 -5.97 -4.54
CA SER A 108 -6.20 -6.66 -5.69
C SER A 108 -6.37 -5.93 -7.02
N ILE A 109 -7.20 -4.89 -7.08
CA ILE A 109 -7.60 -4.23 -8.33
C ILE A 109 -6.40 -3.64 -9.11
N GLY A 110 -5.36 -3.21 -8.40
CA GLY A 110 -4.15 -2.66 -9.01
C GLY A 110 -3.13 -3.69 -9.49
N LEU A 111 -3.29 -4.97 -9.12
CA LEU A 111 -2.30 -6.02 -9.43
C LEU A 111 -2.01 -6.21 -10.92
N PRO A 112 -3.01 -6.23 -11.83
CA PRO A 112 -2.73 -6.38 -13.26
C PRO A 112 -1.86 -5.26 -13.82
N PHE A 113 -2.08 -4.02 -13.36
CA PHE A 113 -1.27 -2.87 -13.77
C PHE A 113 0.15 -2.98 -13.23
N LEU A 114 0.31 -3.35 -11.98
CA LEU A 114 1.63 -3.54 -11.36
C LEU A 114 2.41 -4.67 -12.04
N GLN A 115 1.77 -5.79 -12.37
CA GLN A 115 2.40 -6.89 -13.09
C GLN A 115 2.87 -6.48 -14.48
N TYR A 116 2.12 -5.64 -15.16
CA TYR A 116 2.47 -5.19 -16.51
C TYR A 116 3.57 -4.12 -16.52
N PHE A 117 3.55 -3.20 -15.58
CA PHE A 117 4.40 -2.01 -15.59
C PHE A 117 5.60 -2.08 -14.64
N SER A 118 5.64 -3.03 -13.71
CA SER A 118 6.73 -3.17 -12.75
C SER A 118 7.67 -4.31 -13.14
N ARG A 119 8.97 -4.11 -12.92
CA ARG A 119 10.00 -5.16 -13.05
C ARG A 119 10.24 -5.91 -11.74
N GLY A 120 9.81 -5.35 -10.61
CA GLY A 120 9.93 -5.96 -9.30
C GLY A 120 9.01 -7.16 -9.10
N LYS A 121 9.33 -7.98 -8.11
CA LYS A 121 8.45 -9.06 -7.69
C LYS A 121 7.28 -8.52 -6.90
N ILE A 122 6.06 -8.92 -7.26
CA ILE A 122 4.83 -8.48 -6.60
C ILE A 122 4.38 -9.55 -5.63
N ILE A 123 4.12 -9.15 -4.38
CA ILE A 123 3.59 -9.99 -3.32
C ILE A 123 2.24 -9.40 -2.91
N PHE A 124 1.19 -10.20 -3.02
CA PHE A 124 -0.15 -9.80 -2.55
C PHE A 124 -0.46 -10.47 -1.22
N TYR A 125 -0.79 -9.66 -0.22
CA TYR A 125 -1.24 -10.13 1.09
C TYR A 125 -2.74 -9.88 1.25
N CYS A 126 -3.51 -10.94 1.36
CA CYS A 126 -4.95 -10.89 1.51
C CYS A 126 -5.33 -11.13 2.98
N HIS A 127 -5.80 -10.10 3.67
CA HIS A 127 -6.26 -10.21 5.05
C HIS A 127 -7.59 -10.99 5.15
N PHE A 128 -8.50 -10.75 4.20
CA PHE A 128 -9.79 -11.41 4.13
C PHE A 128 -10.09 -11.85 2.70
N PRO A 129 -10.30 -13.16 2.45
CA PRO A 129 -10.71 -13.62 1.14
C PRO A 129 -12.07 -13.02 0.74
N ASP A 130 -12.14 -12.39 -0.42
CA ASP A 130 -13.35 -11.72 -0.92
C ASP A 130 -14.57 -12.67 -0.99
N LEU A 131 -14.33 -13.96 -1.25
CA LEU A 131 -15.35 -14.99 -1.27
C LEU A 131 -16.07 -15.20 0.06
N LEU A 132 -15.41 -14.94 1.19
CA LEU A 132 -16.02 -15.03 2.51
C LEU A 132 -16.91 -13.84 2.83
N LEU A 133 -16.70 -12.70 2.15
CA LEU A 133 -17.50 -11.49 2.30
C LEU A 133 -18.73 -11.49 1.39
N SER A 134 -18.74 -12.30 0.32
CA SER A 134 -19.82 -12.37 -0.65
C SER A 134 -20.95 -13.34 -0.27
N ASN A 135 -20.74 -14.18 0.74
CA ASN A 135 -21.72 -15.19 1.20
C ASN A 135 -22.61 -14.68 2.35
N LYS A 136 -23.18 -13.48 2.19
CA LYS A 136 -24.26 -13.01 3.05
C LYS A 136 -25.51 -12.74 2.24
#